data_81107eaeae0c4013504aae9a121773e2
#
_entry.id   81107eaeae0c4013504aae9a121773e2
#
_cell.length_a   1.000
_cell.length_b   1.000
_cell.length_c   1.000
_cell.angle_alpha   90.00
_cell.angle_beta   90.00
_cell.angle_gamma   90.00
#
_symmetry.space_group_name_H-M   'P 1'
#
loop_
_entity.id
_entity.type
_entity.pdbx_description
1 polymer ?
#
loop_
_entity_poly.entity_id
_entity_poly.type
_entity_poly.pdbx_seq_one_letter_code
_entity_poly.pdbx_strand_id
1 'polypeptide(L)'
;MGWGPQLPFDGVLVIRQADGSVRRRPIKDVQVWPSHIALLPDSRLLVAGGRTRKGDTGSWTPNAAVFSLASGERQDSFCIGDDIPALVTDHNGSIWTAHGDEGIYGGHPESSAGLAGWSTAGEAIWAPAGRLPDRPLQGCTAATEGDRVWLIWYSGMRRGGTFLTRIIPSTGEVTSWPSPVGKPDGFAVRGNRAVLTRRDHNEPVTEVVRAELLGDTWSVTGRHKVEVPGPVVLRCGQGRDGILWLRAGDTWLRVKA
;
A
#
# COMPACT_ATOMS: atom_id res chain seq x y z
N MET A 1 23.92 6.12 -4.16
CA MET A 1 23.85 5.51 -5.53
C MET A 1 22.57 4.67 -5.56
N GLY A 2 21.63 4.97 -6.44
CA GLY A 2 20.37 4.25 -6.52
C GLY A 2 20.57 2.87 -7.15
N TRP A 3 20.12 1.83 -6.45
CA TRP A 3 20.18 0.43 -6.86
C TRP A 3 18.96 0.05 -7.71
N GLY A 4 18.63 0.78 -8.73
CA GLY A 4 17.52 0.45 -9.56
C GLY A 4 17.84 0.65 -11.03
N PRO A 5 16.96 0.19 -11.96
CA PRO A 5 17.18 0.38 -13.37
C PRO A 5 17.24 1.87 -13.71
N GLN A 6 18.05 2.21 -14.70
CA GLN A 6 18.04 3.57 -15.25
C GLN A 6 16.68 3.82 -15.90
N LEU A 7 16.04 4.95 -15.62
CA LEU A 7 14.78 5.34 -16.26
C LEU A 7 15.01 6.03 -17.60
N PRO A 8 14.18 5.76 -18.61
CA PRO A 8 13.14 4.72 -18.64
C PRO A 8 13.73 3.31 -18.84
N PHE A 9 12.95 2.27 -18.55
CA PHE A 9 13.34 0.90 -18.82
C PHE A 9 12.17 0.07 -19.35
N ASP A 10 12.49 -1.05 -20.02
CA ASP A 10 11.51 -2.07 -20.41
C ASP A 10 11.51 -3.18 -19.35
N GLY A 11 10.33 -3.68 -19.03
CA GLY A 11 10.14 -4.71 -18.01
C GLY A 11 9.26 -5.85 -18.51
N VAL A 12 9.16 -6.90 -17.70
CA VAL A 12 8.23 -8.00 -17.94
C VAL A 12 7.35 -8.18 -16.70
N LEU A 13 6.05 -7.98 -16.90
CA LEU A 13 5.06 -8.32 -15.90
C LEU A 13 4.84 -9.84 -15.92
N VAL A 14 5.02 -10.48 -14.76
CA VAL A 14 4.74 -11.90 -14.56
C VAL A 14 3.43 -12.03 -13.80
N ILE A 15 2.44 -12.64 -14.44
CA ILE A 15 1.09 -12.82 -13.90
C ILE A 15 0.89 -14.31 -13.62
N ARG A 16 0.76 -14.67 -12.35
CA ARG A 16 0.35 -16.02 -11.95
C ARG A 16 -1.16 -16.07 -11.77
N GLN A 17 -1.83 -16.94 -12.49
CA GLN A 17 -3.27 -17.14 -12.40
C GLN A 17 -3.66 -18.09 -11.26
N ALA A 18 -4.94 -18.14 -10.93
CA ALA A 18 -5.45 -19.00 -9.86
C ALA A 18 -5.26 -20.51 -10.15
N ASP A 19 -5.25 -20.90 -11.42
CA ASP A 19 -4.95 -22.28 -11.88
C ASP A 19 -3.46 -22.63 -11.85
N GLY A 20 -2.60 -21.68 -11.44
CA GLY A 20 -1.15 -21.84 -11.38
C GLY A 20 -0.43 -21.51 -12.70
N SER A 21 -1.15 -21.26 -13.79
CA SER A 21 -0.54 -20.85 -15.06
C SER A 21 0.15 -19.49 -14.93
N VAL A 22 1.20 -19.29 -15.72
CA VAL A 22 2.00 -18.06 -15.71
C VAL A 22 1.95 -17.42 -17.08
N ARG A 23 1.51 -16.16 -17.10
CA ARG A 23 1.60 -15.30 -18.29
C ARG A 23 2.70 -14.28 -18.11
N ARG A 24 3.42 -13.98 -19.19
CA ARG A 24 4.42 -12.92 -19.25
C ARG A 24 3.94 -11.86 -20.21
N ARG A 25 3.97 -10.61 -19.76
CA ARG A 25 3.59 -9.46 -20.59
C ARG A 25 4.74 -8.44 -20.55
N PRO A 26 5.40 -8.18 -21.68
CA PRO A 26 6.33 -7.06 -21.80
C PRO A 26 5.58 -5.75 -21.52
N ILE A 27 6.18 -4.86 -20.75
CA ILE A 27 5.77 -3.47 -20.57
C ILE A 27 6.94 -2.59 -20.97
N LYS A 28 6.68 -1.52 -21.69
CA LYS A 28 7.71 -0.67 -22.27
C LYS A 28 7.67 0.73 -21.69
N ASP A 29 8.81 1.40 -21.77
CA ASP A 29 8.94 2.81 -21.40
C ASP A 29 8.41 3.09 -19.96
N VAL A 30 8.82 2.26 -19.01
CA VAL A 30 8.50 2.46 -17.59
C VAL A 30 9.32 3.63 -17.07
N GLN A 31 8.66 4.76 -16.83
CA GLN A 31 9.29 6.02 -16.42
C GLN A 31 9.21 6.28 -14.91
N VAL A 32 8.73 5.32 -14.14
CA VAL A 32 8.60 5.42 -12.68
C VAL A 32 9.37 4.29 -12.01
N TRP A 33 9.95 4.57 -10.84
CA TRP A 33 10.56 3.53 -10.01
C TRP A 33 9.46 2.65 -9.42
N PRO A 34 9.40 1.33 -9.72
CA PRO A 34 8.29 0.47 -9.34
C PRO A 34 8.40 0.07 -7.86
N SER A 35 7.93 0.93 -6.98
CA SER A 35 7.79 0.63 -5.54
C SER A 35 6.49 -0.12 -5.25
N HIS A 36 5.45 0.15 -6.04
CA HIS A 36 4.12 -0.45 -5.90
C HIS A 36 3.58 -0.88 -7.25
N ILE A 37 2.85 -1.99 -7.24
CA ILE A 37 2.04 -2.43 -8.38
C ILE A 37 0.64 -2.76 -7.88
N ALA A 38 -0.39 -2.41 -8.64
CA ALA A 38 -1.77 -2.75 -8.33
C ALA A 38 -2.58 -2.99 -9.61
N LEU A 39 -3.59 -3.85 -9.52
CA LEU A 39 -4.54 -4.05 -10.62
C LEU A 39 -5.60 -2.98 -10.56
N LEU A 40 -5.95 -2.45 -11.72
CA LEU A 40 -7.07 -1.56 -11.94
C LEU A 40 -8.17 -2.29 -12.74
N PRO A 41 -9.41 -1.79 -12.74
CA PRO A 41 -10.45 -2.28 -13.65
C PRO A 41 -10.02 -2.27 -15.11
N ASP A 42 -10.78 -2.93 -15.97
CA ASP A 42 -10.58 -2.97 -17.43
C ASP A 42 -9.19 -3.53 -17.85
N SER A 43 -8.69 -4.50 -17.10
CA SER A 43 -7.41 -5.15 -17.39
C SER A 43 -6.25 -4.14 -17.48
N ARG A 44 -6.18 -3.23 -16.54
CA ARG A 44 -5.11 -2.24 -16.41
C ARG A 44 -4.22 -2.54 -15.21
N LEU A 45 -2.98 -2.09 -15.30
CA LEU A 45 -1.97 -2.19 -14.26
C LEU A 45 -1.50 -0.80 -13.86
N LEU A 46 -1.54 -0.49 -12.58
CA LEU A 46 -0.86 0.66 -12.00
C LEU A 46 0.56 0.24 -11.60
N VAL A 47 1.54 1.00 -12.03
CA VAL A 47 2.93 0.97 -11.53
C VAL A 47 3.20 2.32 -10.89
N ALA A 48 3.58 2.34 -9.61
CA ALA A 48 3.81 3.57 -8.89
C ALA A 48 5.16 3.59 -8.17
N GLY A 49 5.80 4.75 -8.21
CA GLY A 49 6.97 5.07 -7.41
C GLY A 49 6.59 5.63 -6.04
N GLY A 50 7.47 5.49 -5.08
CA GLY A 50 7.28 6.06 -3.74
C GLY A 50 7.53 7.56 -3.67
N ARG A 51 8.17 8.17 -4.67
CA ARG A 51 8.62 9.57 -4.60
C ARG A 51 8.21 10.34 -5.85
N THR A 52 7.96 11.63 -5.63
CA THR A 52 7.85 12.63 -6.69
C THR A 52 8.77 13.82 -6.41
N ARG A 53 8.89 14.73 -7.34
CA ARG A 53 9.67 15.96 -7.20
C ARG A 53 8.89 17.12 -7.80
N LYS A 54 9.04 18.29 -7.20
CA LYS A 54 8.53 19.52 -7.76
C LYS A 54 9.48 19.99 -8.85
N GLY A 55 8.99 20.12 -10.06
CA GLY A 55 9.75 20.65 -11.20
C GLY A 55 9.87 22.18 -11.14
N ASP A 56 10.70 22.74 -12.02
CA ASP A 56 10.97 24.19 -12.11
C ASP A 56 9.72 25.00 -12.43
N THR A 57 8.72 24.40 -13.09
CA THR A 57 7.41 25.01 -13.37
C THR A 57 6.45 25.01 -12.20
N GLY A 58 6.84 24.41 -11.06
CA GLY A 58 6.00 24.25 -9.89
C GLY A 58 5.07 23.04 -9.90
N SER A 59 5.00 22.30 -11.02
CA SER A 59 4.25 21.04 -11.14
C SER A 59 5.02 19.88 -10.51
N TRP A 60 4.28 18.88 -10.01
CA TRP A 60 4.88 17.65 -9.49
C TRP A 60 5.09 16.63 -10.61
N THR A 61 6.27 16.01 -10.62
CA THR A 61 6.57 14.98 -11.62
C THR A 61 5.69 13.75 -11.44
N PRO A 62 5.20 13.13 -12.52
CA PRO A 62 4.47 11.87 -12.42
C PRO A 62 5.28 10.80 -11.71
N ASN A 63 4.64 10.12 -10.77
CA ASN A 63 5.20 8.96 -10.07
C ASN A 63 4.30 7.73 -10.14
N ALA A 64 3.25 7.79 -10.94
CA ALA A 64 2.36 6.68 -11.26
C ALA A 64 2.14 6.60 -12.76
N ALA A 65 2.09 5.38 -13.28
CA ALA A 65 1.81 5.10 -14.68
C ALA A 65 0.85 3.93 -14.81
N VAL A 66 -0.09 4.03 -15.73
CA VAL A 66 -1.09 3.00 -16.03
C VAL A 66 -0.74 2.31 -17.34
N PHE A 67 -0.74 0.99 -17.31
CA PHE A 67 -0.46 0.13 -18.47
C PHE A 67 -1.65 -0.75 -18.80
N SER A 68 -1.88 -0.99 -20.09
CA SER A 68 -2.80 -2.02 -20.56
C SER A 68 -2.19 -3.41 -20.31
N LEU A 69 -2.90 -4.31 -19.64
CA LEU A 69 -2.49 -5.71 -19.52
C LEU A 69 -2.63 -6.48 -20.83
N ALA A 70 -3.42 -5.98 -21.79
CA ALA A 70 -3.60 -6.58 -23.10
C ALA A 70 -2.41 -6.29 -24.02
N SER A 71 -1.99 -5.03 -24.15
CA SER A 71 -0.90 -4.61 -25.06
C SER A 71 0.45 -4.45 -24.37
N GLY A 72 0.48 -4.14 -23.07
CA GLY A 72 1.68 -3.74 -22.34
C GLY A 72 2.08 -2.27 -22.53
N GLU A 73 1.24 -1.50 -23.25
CA GLU A 73 1.49 -0.09 -23.54
C GLU A 73 1.07 0.79 -22.36
N ARG A 74 1.82 1.87 -22.16
CA ARG A 74 1.46 2.91 -21.19
C ARG A 74 0.29 3.70 -21.73
N GLN A 75 -0.76 3.84 -20.91
CA GLN A 75 -1.97 4.58 -21.23
C GLN A 75 -2.01 5.96 -20.60
N ASP A 76 -1.47 6.09 -19.39
CA ASP A 76 -1.54 7.32 -18.61
C ASP A 76 -0.36 7.45 -17.65
N SER A 77 -0.14 8.69 -17.14
CA SER A 77 0.91 8.99 -16.17
C SER A 77 0.52 10.24 -15.38
N PHE A 78 0.55 10.15 -14.05
CA PHE A 78 0.13 11.22 -13.13
C PHE A 78 0.88 11.16 -11.80
N CYS A 79 0.68 12.17 -10.95
CA CYS A 79 1.23 12.21 -9.60
C CYS A 79 0.16 11.78 -8.58
N ILE A 80 0.53 10.93 -7.62
CA ILE A 80 -0.32 10.46 -6.51
C ILE A 80 0.30 10.77 -5.14
N GLY A 81 0.95 11.91 -5.03
CA GLY A 81 1.60 12.36 -3.81
C GLY A 81 3.05 11.93 -3.68
N ASP A 82 3.69 12.34 -2.59
CA ASP A 82 5.10 12.05 -2.31
C ASP A 82 5.25 11.14 -1.09
N ASP A 83 6.37 10.43 -1.02
CA ASP A 83 6.74 9.47 0.02
C ASP A 83 5.60 8.51 0.36
N ILE A 84 5.39 7.54 -0.53
CA ILE A 84 4.29 6.57 -0.47
C ILE A 84 4.81 5.22 0.05
N PRO A 85 4.75 4.94 1.37
CA PRO A 85 5.09 3.64 1.92
C PRO A 85 4.01 2.58 1.74
N ALA A 86 2.74 2.97 1.57
CA ALA A 86 1.63 2.03 1.38
C ALA A 86 0.65 2.53 0.33
N LEU A 87 0.23 1.61 -0.55
CA LEU A 87 -0.72 1.85 -1.62
C LEU A 87 -1.61 0.62 -1.83
N VAL A 88 -2.90 0.86 -2.02
CA VAL A 88 -3.86 -0.14 -2.51
C VAL A 88 -4.82 0.47 -3.51
N THR A 89 -5.52 -0.38 -4.26
CA THR A 89 -6.63 0.03 -5.12
C THR A 89 -7.91 -0.65 -4.67
N ASP A 90 -9.01 0.09 -4.61
CA ASP A 90 -10.33 -0.49 -4.36
C ASP A 90 -10.91 -1.18 -5.60
N HIS A 91 -12.13 -1.74 -5.47
CA HIS A 91 -12.78 -2.46 -6.57
C HIS A 91 -13.18 -1.54 -7.75
N ASN A 92 -13.33 -0.24 -7.51
CA ASN A 92 -13.62 0.76 -8.54
C ASN A 92 -12.35 1.29 -9.21
N GLY A 93 -11.19 0.88 -8.69
CA GLY A 93 -9.88 1.30 -9.18
C GLY A 93 -9.37 2.61 -8.60
N SER A 94 -10.09 3.23 -7.65
CA SER A 94 -9.55 4.37 -6.92
C SER A 94 -8.29 3.94 -6.18
N ILE A 95 -7.30 4.82 -6.17
CA ILE A 95 -5.99 4.57 -5.57
C ILE A 95 -5.97 5.20 -4.19
N TRP A 96 -5.51 4.45 -3.19
CA TRP A 96 -5.45 4.89 -1.80
C TRP A 96 -4.03 4.80 -1.29
N THR A 97 -3.53 5.92 -0.76
CA THR A 97 -2.13 6.06 -0.32
C THR A 97 -2.05 6.47 1.14
N ALA A 98 -1.04 5.93 1.83
CA ALA A 98 -0.56 6.48 3.08
C ALA A 98 0.87 7.01 2.85
N HIS A 99 1.12 8.22 3.32
CA HIS A 99 2.38 8.94 3.09
C HIS A 99 3.33 8.82 4.28
N GLY A 100 4.60 9.03 4.04
CA GLY A 100 5.63 9.14 5.05
C GLY A 100 5.95 10.59 5.39
N ASP A 101 6.88 10.77 6.32
CA ASP A 101 7.26 12.08 6.84
C ASP A 101 7.79 13.04 5.77
N GLU A 102 8.57 12.54 4.83
CA GLU A 102 9.07 13.37 3.71
C GLU A 102 7.92 13.84 2.80
N GLY A 103 6.87 13.04 2.59
CA GLY A 103 5.68 13.46 1.85
C GLY A 103 4.82 14.44 2.66
N ILE A 104 4.62 14.16 3.95
CA ILE A 104 3.77 14.97 4.85
C ILE A 104 4.35 16.38 5.03
N TYR A 105 5.68 16.49 5.13
CA TYR A 105 6.38 17.76 5.35
C TYR A 105 7.06 18.32 4.09
N GLY A 106 7.08 17.57 2.98
CA GLY A 106 7.73 17.93 1.72
C GLY A 106 7.00 18.95 0.85
N GLY A 107 5.81 19.40 1.28
CA GLY A 107 5.07 20.46 0.62
C GLY A 107 4.14 20.00 -0.52
N HIS A 108 4.00 18.69 -0.78
CA HIS A 108 2.96 18.18 -1.67
C HIS A 108 1.58 18.34 -0.99
N PRO A 109 0.61 19.02 -1.62
CA PRO A 109 -0.64 19.42 -0.96
C PRO A 109 -1.39 18.23 -0.34
N GLU A 110 -1.64 17.20 -1.13
CA GLU A 110 -2.46 16.04 -0.73
C GLU A 110 -1.70 15.12 0.24
N SER A 111 -0.37 15.00 0.08
CA SER A 111 0.46 14.18 0.98
C SER A 111 0.50 14.74 2.39
N SER A 112 0.34 16.05 2.56
CA SER A 112 0.39 16.73 3.86
C SER A 112 -0.68 16.24 4.85
N ALA A 113 -1.76 15.65 4.35
CA ALA A 113 -2.82 15.03 5.15
C ALA A 113 -2.44 13.63 5.69
N GLY A 114 -1.35 13.06 5.21
CA GLY A 114 -0.82 11.74 5.58
C GLY A 114 -1.53 10.57 4.92
N LEU A 115 -2.80 10.69 4.59
CA LEU A 115 -3.61 9.72 3.85
C LEU A 115 -4.33 10.44 2.71
N ALA A 116 -4.45 9.79 1.55
CA ALA A 116 -5.15 10.35 0.39
C ALA A 116 -5.83 9.27 -0.45
N GLY A 117 -6.89 9.69 -1.15
CA GLY A 117 -7.57 8.90 -2.18
C GLY A 117 -7.53 9.61 -3.52
N TRP A 118 -7.33 8.85 -4.61
CA TRP A 118 -7.13 9.34 -5.96
C TRP A 118 -8.04 8.59 -6.92
N SER A 119 -8.52 9.28 -7.95
CA SER A 119 -9.21 8.63 -9.07
C SER A 119 -8.24 7.77 -9.90
N THR A 120 -8.79 6.98 -10.81
CA THR A 120 -7.99 6.22 -11.79
C THR A 120 -7.17 7.09 -12.75
N ALA A 121 -7.44 8.40 -12.77
CA ALA A 121 -6.73 9.42 -13.56
C ALA A 121 -5.78 10.28 -12.71
N GLY A 122 -5.59 9.94 -11.43
CA GLY A 122 -4.69 10.66 -10.53
C GLY A 122 -5.25 11.96 -9.95
N GLU A 123 -6.55 12.19 -10.05
CA GLU A 123 -7.20 13.33 -9.39
C GLU A 123 -7.43 13.03 -7.91
N ALA A 124 -7.14 13.97 -7.03
CA ALA A 124 -7.42 13.82 -5.59
C ALA A 124 -8.93 13.83 -5.34
N ILE A 125 -9.45 12.73 -4.80
CA ILE A 125 -10.89 12.55 -4.54
C ILE A 125 -11.23 12.48 -3.05
N TRP A 126 -10.22 12.29 -2.20
CA TRP A 126 -10.45 12.14 -0.76
C TRP A 126 -9.24 12.54 0.07
N ALA A 127 -9.51 13.16 1.22
CA ALA A 127 -8.56 13.40 2.30
C ALA A 127 -9.27 13.26 3.65
N PRO A 128 -8.56 12.97 4.75
CA PRO A 128 -9.18 12.71 6.05
C PRO A 128 -9.87 13.92 6.68
N ALA A 129 -9.54 15.15 6.30
CA ALA A 129 -10.20 16.38 6.76
C ALA A 129 -10.38 16.47 8.29
N GLY A 130 -9.36 16.13 9.08
CA GLY A 130 -9.38 16.18 10.55
C GLY A 130 -10.12 15.03 11.23
N ARG A 131 -10.55 14.00 10.52
CA ARG A 131 -11.27 12.82 11.06
C ARG A 131 -10.37 11.72 11.63
N LEU A 132 -9.07 11.91 11.62
CA LEU A 132 -8.13 10.96 12.22
C LEU A 132 -7.92 11.26 13.72
N PRO A 133 -7.63 10.24 14.54
CA PRO A 133 -7.42 10.42 15.98
C PRO A 133 -6.15 11.18 16.33
N ASP A 134 -5.20 11.25 15.41
CA ASP A 134 -3.93 11.94 15.55
C ASP A 134 -3.38 12.32 14.15
N ARG A 135 -2.28 13.07 14.10
CA ARG A 135 -1.60 13.41 12.85
C ARG A 135 -0.73 12.24 12.38
N PRO A 136 -0.93 11.71 11.16
CA PRO A 136 -0.04 10.71 10.59
C PRO A 136 1.40 11.22 10.48
N LEU A 137 2.36 10.34 10.73
CA LEU A 137 3.77 10.56 10.43
C LEU A 137 4.26 9.62 9.34
N GLN A 138 3.80 8.36 9.37
CA GLN A 138 4.28 7.35 8.44
C GLN A 138 3.22 6.30 8.17
N GLY A 139 2.96 6.00 6.91
CA GLY A 139 2.22 4.82 6.50
C GLY A 139 3.02 3.54 6.74
N CYS A 140 2.34 2.46 7.06
CA CYS A 140 2.94 1.14 7.30
C CYS A 140 2.60 0.16 6.19
N THR A 141 1.31 -0.12 6.04
CA THR A 141 0.76 -1.09 5.09
C THR A 141 -0.69 -0.73 4.77
N ALA A 142 -1.29 -1.42 3.80
CA ALA A 142 -2.65 -1.19 3.39
C ALA A 142 -3.34 -2.49 2.98
N ALA A 143 -4.67 -2.51 3.01
CA ALA A 143 -5.48 -3.62 2.54
C ALA A 143 -6.82 -3.15 2.00
N THR A 144 -7.50 -4.03 1.25
CA THR A 144 -8.89 -3.86 0.84
C THR A 144 -9.72 -5.07 1.24
N GLU A 145 -10.99 -4.84 1.54
CA GLU A 145 -11.98 -5.86 1.83
C GLU A 145 -13.35 -5.42 1.31
N GLY A 146 -13.83 -6.09 0.27
CA GLY A 146 -15.06 -5.66 -0.38
C GLY A 146 -15.02 -4.18 -0.79
N ASP A 147 -15.96 -3.40 -0.29
CA ASP A 147 -16.07 -1.94 -0.49
C ASP A 147 -15.26 -1.10 0.50
N ARG A 148 -14.39 -1.72 1.29
CA ARG A 148 -13.63 -1.05 2.36
C ARG A 148 -12.16 -0.96 2.02
N VAL A 149 -11.56 0.16 2.34
CA VAL A 149 -10.12 0.40 2.29
C VAL A 149 -9.58 0.54 3.71
N TRP A 150 -8.43 -0.07 3.95
CA TRP A 150 -7.73 -0.01 5.22
C TRP A 150 -6.34 0.56 5.00
N LEU A 151 -6.05 1.66 5.67
CA LEU A 151 -4.72 2.28 5.69
C LEU A 151 -4.18 2.21 7.11
N ILE A 152 -2.99 1.63 7.26
CA ILE A 152 -2.32 1.47 8.54
C ILE A 152 -1.16 2.44 8.59
N TRP A 153 -1.12 3.24 9.64
CA TRP A 153 -0.16 4.32 9.82
C TRP A 153 0.19 4.52 11.31
N TYR A 154 1.28 5.20 11.58
CA TYR A 154 1.59 5.60 12.95
C TYR A 154 1.78 7.11 13.08
N SER A 155 1.51 7.61 14.29
CA SER A 155 1.72 8.99 14.70
C SER A 155 3.12 9.16 15.28
N GLY A 156 3.74 10.30 14.97
CA GLY A 156 5.04 10.71 15.53
C GLY A 156 4.97 11.41 16.88
N MET A 157 3.78 11.63 17.42
CA MET A 157 3.60 12.35 18.68
C MET A 157 4.14 11.56 19.86
N ARG A 158 4.50 12.24 20.95
CA ARG A 158 5.15 11.66 22.14
C ARG A 158 4.36 10.49 22.80
N ARG A 159 3.04 10.45 22.56
CA ARG A 159 2.12 9.36 22.94
C ARG A 159 1.52 8.67 21.73
N GLY A 160 2.13 8.86 20.57
CA GLY A 160 1.61 8.37 19.30
C GLY A 160 1.62 6.85 19.24
N GLY A 161 0.58 6.31 18.62
CA GLY A 161 0.39 4.89 18.38
C GLY A 161 0.35 4.56 16.90
N THR A 162 0.21 3.29 16.61
CA THR A 162 -0.15 2.79 15.29
C THR A 162 -1.67 2.67 15.22
N PHE A 163 -2.26 3.05 14.11
CA PHE A 163 -3.71 3.06 13.90
C PHE A 163 -4.08 2.22 12.67
N LEU A 164 -5.21 1.52 12.78
CA LEU A 164 -5.92 0.87 11.69
C LEU A 164 -7.07 1.80 11.30
N THR A 165 -7.00 2.38 10.12
CA THR A 165 -8.05 3.29 9.62
C THR A 165 -8.80 2.62 8.48
N ARG A 166 -10.10 2.40 8.70
CA ARG A 166 -11.05 1.95 7.68
C ARG A 166 -11.68 3.16 7.01
N ILE A 167 -11.78 3.10 5.71
CA ILE A 167 -12.45 4.08 4.87
C ILE A 167 -13.50 3.33 4.04
N ILE A 168 -14.70 3.88 3.94
CA ILE A 168 -15.74 3.43 3.00
C ILE A 168 -15.75 4.43 1.85
N PRO A 169 -15.19 4.10 0.68
CA PRO A 169 -15.04 5.04 -0.43
C PRO A 169 -16.35 5.70 -0.89
N SER A 170 -17.45 4.93 -0.92
CA SER A 170 -18.75 5.39 -1.40
C SER A 170 -19.40 6.47 -0.52
N THR A 171 -19.12 6.47 0.79
CA THR A 171 -19.69 7.43 1.74
C THR A 171 -18.65 8.42 2.27
N GLY A 172 -17.37 8.11 2.11
CA GLY A 172 -16.26 8.83 2.73
C GLY A 172 -16.18 8.63 4.25
N GLU A 173 -16.92 7.67 4.82
CA GLU A 173 -16.86 7.34 6.25
C GLU A 173 -15.47 6.86 6.65
N VAL A 174 -15.00 7.36 7.80
CA VAL A 174 -13.69 7.02 8.36
C VAL A 174 -13.86 6.55 9.79
N THR A 175 -13.29 5.40 10.10
CA THR A 175 -13.20 4.89 11.47
C THR A 175 -11.77 4.46 11.73
N SER A 176 -11.21 4.85 12.88
CA SER A 176 -9.83 4.51 13.25
C SER A 176 -9.80 3.84 14.61
N TRP A 177 -8.98 2.81 14.74
CA TRP A 177 -8.72 2.08 15.97
C TRP A 177 -7.23 2.02 16.26
N PRO A 178 -6.81 1.99 17.53
CA PRO A 178 -5.45 1.62 17.89
C PRO A 178 -5.10 0.24 17.34
N SER A 179 -3.94 0.11 16.76
CA SER A 179 -3.45 -1.17 16.25
C SER A 179 -2.94 -2.05 17.40
N PRO A 180 -3.26 -3.35 17.42
CA PRO A 180 -2.71 -4.30 18.38
C PRO A 180 -1.24 -4.64 18.13
N VAL A 181 -0.68 -4.16 17.01
CA VAL A 181 0.72 -4.35 16.60
C VAL A 181 1.32 -3.01 16.19
N GLY A 182 2.46 -2.66 16.79
CA GLY A 182 3.18 -1.46 16.39
C GLY A 182 3.86 -1.63 15.03
N LYS A 183 3.62 -0.71 14.10
CA LYS A 183 4.27 -0.61 12.79
C LYS A 183 4.32 -1.96 12.02
N PRO A 184 3.18 -2.57 11.70
CA PRO A 184 3.15 -3.84 10.98
C PRO A 184 3.66 -3.67 9.54
N ASP A 185 4.31 -4.70 9.01
CA ASP A 185 4.78 -4.77 7.62
C ASP A 185 3.70 -5.26 6.65
N GLY A 186 2.69 -5.94 7.16
CA GLY A 186 1.58 -6.46 6.39
C GLY A 186 0.29 -6.54 7.21
N PHE A 187 -0.83 -6.41 6.51
CA PHE A 187 -2.16 -6.44 7.10
C PHE A 187 -3.16 -7.02 6.10
N ALA A 188 -4.04 -7.90 6.55
CA ALA A 188 -5.25 -8.28 5.84
C ALA A 188 -6.39 -8.49 6.83
N VAL A 189 -7.61 -8.26 6.38
CA VAL A 189 -8.81 -8.31 7.20
C VAL A 189 -9.94 -8.99 6.46
N ARG A 190 -10.79 -9.71 7.22
CA ARG A 190 -12.05 -10.29 6.74
C ARG A 190 -13.09 -10.25 7.86
N GLY A 191 -14.09 -9.39 7.68
CA GLY A 191 -15.09 -9.11 8.70
C GLY A 191 -14.46 -8.49 9.95
N ASN A 192 -14.59 -9.17 11.07
CA ASN A 192 -14.01 -8.76 12.34
C ASN A 192 -12.64 -9.41 12.63
N ARG A 193 -12.07 -10.19 11.71
CA ARG A 193 -10.79 -10.88 11.89
C ARG A 193 -9.71 -10.25 11.04
N ALA A 194 -8.52 -10.12 11.61
CA ALA A 194 -7.36 -9.58 10.93
C ALA A 194 -6.11 -10.44 11.17
N VAL A 195 -5.21 -10.38 10.20
CA VAL A 195 -3.83 -10.82 10.36
C VAL A 195 -2.90 -9.63 10.14
N LEU A 196 -1.95 -9.47 11.04
CA LEU A 196 -0.88 -8.49 10.95
C LEU A 196 0.46 -9.22 10.98
N THR A 197 1.46 -8.68 10.32
CA THR A 197 2.80 -9.24 10.35
C THR A 197 3.81 -8.18 10.77
N ARG A 198 4.86 -8.63 11.45
CA ARG A 198 6.01 -7.81 11.81
C ARG A 198 7.27 -8.63 11.57
N ARG A 199 8.12 -8.15 10.68
CA ARG A 199 9.40 -8.78 10.38
C ARG A 199 10.38 -8.61 11.54
N ASP A 200 11.27 -9.54 11.69
CA ASP A 200 12.52 -9.31 12.39
C ASP A 200 13.51 -8.60 11.44
N HIS A 201 14.31 -7.67 11.97
CA HIS A 201 15.27 -6.93 11.16
C HIS A 201 16.59 -7.69 10.97
N ASN A 202 16.87 -8.64 11.83
CA ASN A 202 18.15 -9.35 11.89
C ASN A 202 18.03 -10.82 11.44
N GLU A 203 16.83 -11.38 11.49
CA GLU A 203 16.59 -12.80 11.24
C GLU A 203 15.54 -13.00 10.14
N PRO A 204 15.61 -14.11 9.39
CA PRO A 204 14.59 -14.48 8.41
C PRO A 204 13.33 -15.03 9.11
N VAL A 205 12.75 -14.22 10.00
CA VAL A 205 11.57 -14.56 10.80
C VAL A 205 10.55 -13.44 10.68
N THR A 206 9.29 -13.82 10.58
CA THR A 206 8.18 -12.88 10.70
C THR A 206 7.25 -13.29 11.83
N GLU A 207 6.86 -12.34 12.66
CA GLU A 207 5.79 -12.53 13.63
C GLU A 207 4.45 -12.40 12.91
N VAL A 208 3.59 -13.39 13.05
CA VAL A 208 2.20 -13.38 12.56
C VAL A 208 1.29 -13.20 13.76
N VAL A 209 0.53 -12.14 13.76
CA VAL A 209 -0.42 -11.78 14.84
C VAL A 209 -1.83 -11.87 14.27
N ARG A 210 -2.68 -12.65 14.93
CA ARG A 210 -4.11 -12.71 14.67
C ARG A 210 -4.84 -11.84 15.65
N ALA A 211 -5.81 -11.08 15.15
CA ALA A 211 -6.60 -10.18 15.98
C ALA A 211 -8.09 -10.25 15.57
N GLU A 212 -8.95 -9.93 16.52
CA GLU A 212 -10.38 -9.84 16.30
C GLU A 212 -10.92 -8.52 16.85
N LEU A 213 -11.81 -7.88 16.08
CA LEU A 213 -12.51 -6.67 16.50
C LEU A 213 -13.68 -7.06 17.39
N LEU A 214 -13.57 -6.75 18.68
CA LEU A 214 -14.58 -6.99 19.72
C LEU A 214 -15.12 -5.64 20.19
N GLY A 215 -16.33 -5.30 19.80
CA GLY A 215 -16.84 -3.94 19.97
C GLY A 215 -15.97 -2.94 19.22
N ASP A 216 -15.36 -2.01 19.94
CA ASP A 216 -14.49 -0.96 19.39
C ASP A 216 -12.99 -1.21 19.60
N THR A 217 -12.59 -2.45 19.84
CA THR A 217 -11.19 -2.76 20.17
C THR A 217 -10.69 -3.98 19.38
N TRP A 218 -9.53 -3.83 18.73
CA TRP A 218 -8.81 -4.94 18.15
C TRP A 218 -8.03 -5.71 19.23
N SER A 219 -8.44 -6.92 19.51
CA SER A 219 -7.85 -7.81 20.51
C SER A 219 -7.03 -8.91 19.86
N VAL A 220 -5.82 -9.14 20.36
CA VAL A 220 -4.96 -10.23 19.87
C VAL A 220 -5.53 -11.57 20.31
N THR A 221 -5.76 -12.47 19.35
CA THR A 221 -6.22 -13.84 19.58
C THR A 221 -5.12 -14.89 19.45
N GLY A 222 -3.99 -14.52 18.83
CA GLY A 222 -2.85 -15.42 18.70
C GLY A 222 -1.61 -14.71 18.14
N ARG A 223 -0.44 -15.23 18.54
CA ARG A 223 0.87 -14.80 18.04
C ARG A 223 1.75 -16.01 17.80
N HIS A 224 2.47 -16.02 16.70
CA HIS A 224 3.48 -17.04 16.43
C HIS A 224 4.55 -16.46 15.51
N LYS A 225 5.77 -16.94 15.68
CA LYS A 225 6.87 -16.64 14.76
C LYS A 225 6.92 -17.71 13.67
N VAL A 226 7.19 -17.26 12.45
CA VAL A 226 7.32 -18.13 11.27
C VAL A 226 8.68 -17.88 10.67
N GLU A 227 9.47 -18.94 10.53
CA GLU A 227 10.68 -18.89 9.72
C GLU A 227 10.29 -18.70 8.25
N VAL A 228 11.01 -17.83 7.57
CA VAL A 228 10.73 -17.47 6.18
C VAL A 228 11.99 -17.69 5.34
N PRO A 229 11.86 -17.95 4.02
CA PRO A 229 12.99 -18.34 3.17
C PRO A 229 14.01 -17.23 2.89
N GLY A 230 13.85 -16.08 3.51
CA GLY A 230 14.71 -14.93 3.41
C GLY A 230 14.12 -13.70 4.10
N PRO A 231 14.80 -12.56 4.12
CA PRO A 231 14.29 -11.34 4.74
C PRO A 231 12.95 -10.91 4.12
N VAL A 232 11.98 -10.53 4.95
CA VAL A 232 10.73 -9.95 4.47
C VAL A 232 11.03 -8.59 3.84
N VAL A 233 10.63 -8.42 2.59
CA VAL A 233 10.85 -7.17 1.85
C VAL A 233 9.97 -6.08 2.45
N LEU A 234 10.58 -4.96 2.77
CA LEU A 234 9.87 -3.80 3.34
C LEU A 234 8.79 -3.30 2.37
N ARG A 235 7.62 -2.97 2.91
CA ARG A 235 6.51 -2.36 2.15
C ARG A 235 5.94 -3.24 1.02
N CYS A 236 6.21 -4.54 1.03
CA CYS A 236 5.66 -5.47 0.04
C CYS A 236 4.34 -6.11 0.46
N GLY A 237 3.92 -5.94 1.70
CA GLY A 237 2.71 -6.54 2.23
C GLY A 237 1.46 -5.96 1.58
N GLN A 238 0.69 -6.80 0.87
CA GLN A 238 -0.58 -6.42 0.26
C GLN A 238 -1.69 -7.33 0.76
N GLY A 239 -2.68 -6.73 1.40
CA GLY A 239 -3.86 -7.42 1.90
C GLY A 239 -5.07 -7.21 0.99
N ARG A 240 -5.75 -8.32 0.64
CA ARG A 240 -7.00 -8.26 -0.11
C ARG A 240 -7.94 -9.37 0.32
N ASP A 241 -9.17 -9.00 0.70
CA ASP A 241 -10.27 -9.92 1.07
C ASP A 241 -9.83 -11.03 2.05
N GLY A 242 -9.11 -10.64 3.10
CA GLY A 242 -8.61 -11.53 4.14
C GLY A 242 -7.38 -12.34 3.78
N ILE A 243 -6.74 -12.05 2.66
CA ILE A 243 -5.49 -12.69 2.25
C ILE A 243 -4.37 -11.65 2.23
N LEU A 244 -3.33 -11.92 2.99
CA LEU A 244 -2.10 -11.14 2.98
C LEU A 244 -1.05 -11.86 2.13
N TRP A 245 -0.46 -11.15 1.19
CA TRP A 245 0.70 -11.57 0.45
C TRP A 245 1.93 -10.81 0.92
N LEU A 246 3.00 -11.53 1.23
CA LEU A 246 4.30 -10.99 1.66
C LEU A 246 5.40 -11.58 0.79
N ARG A 247 6.38 -10.79 0.44
CA ARG A 247 7.60 -11.26 -0.20
C ARG A 247 8.69 -11.47 0.85
N ALA A 248 9.27 -12.67 0.88
CA ALA A 248 10.41 -13.03 1.71
C ALA A 248 11.51 -13.62 0.83
N GLY A 249 12.61 -12.91 0.65
CA GLY A 249 13.60 -13.23 -0.38
C GLY A 249 12.94 -13.25 -1.76
N ASP A 250 13.05 -14.38 -2.44
CA ASP A 250 12.44 -14.61 -3.77
C ASP A 250 11.10 -15.36 -3.71
N THR A 251 10.55 -15.55 -2.53
CA THR A 251 9.32 -16.32 -2.30
C THR A 251 8.17 -15.40 -1.88
N TRP A 252 6.97 -15.66 -2.41
CA TRP A 252 5.74 -15.05 -1.95
C TRP A 252 5.03 -15.95 -0.95
N LEU A 253 4.78 -15.40 0.23
CA LEU A 253 4.04 -16.06 1.31
C LEU A 253 2.59 -15.59 1.28
N ARG A 254 1.68 -16.51 1.55
CA ARG A 254 0.25 -16.26 1.65
C ARG A 254 -0.24 -16.56 3.05
N VAL A 255 -0.77 -15.54 3.73
CA VAL A 255 -1.32 -15.66 5.08
C VAL A 255 -2.81 -15.29 5.04
N LYS A 256 -3.66 -16.11 5.67
CA LYS A 256 -5.11 -15.85 5.77
C LYS A 256 -5.44 -15.20 7.11
N ALA A 257 -6.35 -14.21 7.10
CA ALA A 257 -6.97 -13.62 8.28
C ALA A 257 -7.91 -14.60 9.00
#